data_3f6668ff04f3ed76f27605d9d22fbedb
#
_entry.id   3f6668ff04f3ed76f27605d9d22fbedb
#
_cell.length_a   1.000
_cell.length_b   1.000
_cell.length_c   1.000
_cell.angle_alpha   90.00
_cell.angle_beta   90.00
_cell.angle_gamma   90.00
#
_symmetry.space_group_name_H-M   'P 1'
#
loop_
_entity.id
_entity.type
_entity.pdbx_description
1 polymer ?
#
loop_
_entity_poly.entity_id
_entity_poly.type
_entity_poly.pdbx_seq_one_letter_code
_entity_poly.pdbx_strand_id
1 'polypeptide(L)'
;MVIHQFNKLIRNKWLWGVFAVLVGGAFAFDFLVDDLLRDGRGGDERQSGRAGTLAGEPVVESTFLEIAEEIRGFGRQRDWRMKSGDVNRMAWENYAAMKVAERDGLVATDAEVQAAIRGDRSFQANGGFSFSLYQRLLRENSLTPERFEAFLKRRLTLMRIGQAVLSSAAWASPMELDQAIADMTDSFTVRVARFSQSKKDADAVKLDDAGLRKWYDANAKSLELPERVKIRYVRFDAADTNVLARMTVTEDDLRDHYDATVDRYTSTDTNGVETVKKFEEVKDRVEKEVRRIAAVQYFETNLNFRAYAVKAAKGASRLDEIAKEDGLKVETSDWFSNDGGFMEGFMKRADQICPGAQGFAEAVAELDPESEDLRYAVVSSDRAVWLVEKAETSPRHTPSFEEAKDAIRQRALRDARADAFKAQVEAVAGKGAATVAATKDISTNITFSVADLRQGNASFADAMSVARAVMKLKKGEVSEFTLTAPGNAILVICEDRVPGDAAKAMVLRSQVRDDLASIQLRQIPEAWKKWNLERLGFEPGEMSSVENSEEDGAE
;
A
#
# COMPACT_ATOMS: atom_id res chain seq x y z
N MET A 1 -15.06 -42.00 -11.89
CA MET A 1 -16.21 -41.48 -11.10
C MET A 1 -15.78 -40.49 -10.01
N VAL A 2 -14.55 -40.56 -9.51
CA VAL A 2 -14.02 -39.68 -8.44
C VAL A 2 -13.70 -38.25 -8.94
N ILE A 3 -13.19 -38.10 -10.15
CA ILE A 3 -12.77 -36.79 -10.71
C ILE A 3 -13.95 -35.84 -10.99
N HIS A 4 -15.12 -36.41 -11.32
CA HIS A 4 -16.33 -35.61 -11.60
C HIS A 4 -16.99 -35.04 -10.33
N GLN A 5 -16.85 -35.73 -9.20
CA GLN A 5 -17.28 -35.22 -7.90
C GLN A 5 -16.32 -34.16 -7.36
N PHE A 6 -15.01 -34.26 -7.61
CA PHE A 6 -13.99 -33.30 -7.22
C PHE A 6 -14.18 -31.95 -7.94
N ASN A 7 -14.51 -31.97 -9.23
CA ASN A 7 -14.77 -30.78 -10.03
C ASN A 7 -16.07 -30.04 -9.64
N LYS A 8 -17.06 -30.77 -9.06
CA LYS A 8 -18.29 -30.17 -8.54
C LYS A 8 -18.07 -29.49 -7.17
N LEU A 9 -17.12 -30.01 -6.38
CA LEU A 9 -16.68 -29.42 -5.12
C LEU A 9 -15.93 -28.09 -5.34
N ILE A 10 -15.03 -28.03 -6.34
CA ILE A 10 -14.21 -26.84 -6.66
C ILE A 10 -15.07 -25.67 -7.21
N ARG A 11 -16.18 -25.95 -7.86
CA ARG A 11 -17.09 -24.92 -8.43
C ARG A 11 -18.08 -24.32 -7.43
N ASN A 12 -18.15 -24.83 -6.21
CA ASN A 12 -19.08 -24.32 -5.21
C ASN A 12 -18.47 -23.13 -4.46
N LYS A 13 -18.80 -21.91 -4.90
CA LYS A 13 -18.33 -20.64 -4.29
C LYS A 13 -18.61 -20.55 -2.78
N TRP A 14 -19.63 -21.27 -2.31
CA TRP A 14 -19.98 -21.34 -0.89
C TRP A 14 -18.98 -22.20 -0.09
N LEU A 15 -18.47 -23.27 -0.70
CA LEU A 15 -17.45 -24.14 -0.10
C LEU A 15 -16.09 -23.43 0.01
N TRP A 16 -15.75 -22.57 -0.98
CA TRP A 16 -14.56 -21.72 -0.93
C TRP A 16 -14.69 -20.60 0.11
N GLY A 17 -15.89 -20.07 0.32
CA GLY A 17 -16.17 -19.13 1.42
C GLY A 17 -15.97 -19.78 2.79
N VAL A 18 -16.43 -21.03 2.96
CA VAL A 18 -16.24 -21.81 4.20
C VAL A 18 -14.78 -22.24 4.38
N PHE A 19 -14.10 -22.62 3.29
CA PHE A 19 -12.68 -22.97 3.33
C PHE A 19 -11.80 -21.76 3.63
N ALA A 20 -12.12 -20.58 3.09
CA ALA A 20 -11.44 -19.33 3.41
C ALA A 20 -11.65 -18.90 4.87
N VAL A 21 -12.81 -19.20 5.46
CA VAL A 21 -13.08 -18.97 6.88
C VAL A 21 -12.38 -20.01 7.76
N LEU A 22 -12.29 -21.27 7.33
CA LEU A 22 -11.61 -22.35 8.07
C LEU A 22 -10.08 -22.25 8.00
N VAL A 23 -9.52 -21.99 6.81
CA VAL A 23 -8.07 -21.85 6.62
C VAL A 23 -7.62 -20.47 7.14
N GLY A 24 -8.39 -19.42 6.92
CA GLY A 24 -8.16 -18.09 7.48
C GLY A 24 -8.31 -18.07 9.01
N GLY A 25 -9.20 -18.87 9.58
CA GLY A 25 -9.32 -19.03 11.02
C GLY A 25 -8.13 -19.74 11.66
N ALA A 26 -7.62 -20.81 11.05
CA ALA A 26 -6.47 -21.56 11.58
C ALA A 26 -5.15 -20.78 11.48
N PHE A 27 -4.91 -20.04 10.38
CA PHE A 27 -3.69 -19.24 10.21
C PHE A 27 -3.68 -17.93 11.01
N ALA A 28 -4.85 -17.35 11.35
CA ALA A 28 -4.89 -16.17 12.22
C ALA A 28 -4.43 -16.49 13.65
N PHE A 29 -4.50 -17.73 14.00
CA PHE A 29 -4.15 -18.19 15.33
C PHE A 29 -2.65 -18.41 15.53
N ASP A 30 -1.92 -18.92 14.55
CA ASP A 30 -0.49 -19.24 14.69
C ASP A 30 0.38 -17.98 14.88
N PHE A 31 -0.03 -16.82 14.34
CA PHE A 31 0.76 -15.58 14.42
C PHE A 31 0.46 -14.67 15.62
N LEU A 32 -0.68 -14.85 16.29
CA LEU A 32 -0.98 -14.12 17.53
C LEU A 32 -0.14 -14.64 18.73
N VAL A 33 0.43 -15.83 18.58
CA VAL A 33 1.15 -16.53 19.66
C VAL A 33 2.60 -16.08 19.77
N ASP A 34 3.27 -15.79 18.66
CA ASP A 34 4.70 -15.50 18.66
C ASP A 34 5.04 -14.11 19.26
N ASP A 35 4.16 -13.13 19.08
CA ASP A 35 4.36 -11.78 19.63
C ASP A 35 3.95 -11.68 21.11
N LEU A 36 2.94 -12.45 21.53
CA LEU A 36 2.49 -12.50 22.93
C LEU A 36 3.45 -13.29 23.87
N LEU A 37 4.23 -14.22 23.33
CA LEU A 37 5.22 -14.97 24.10
C LEU A 37 6.52 -14.20 24.32
N ARG A 38 6.81 -13.19 23.51
CA ARG A 38 7.96 -12.30 23.72
C ARG A 38 7.77 -11.34 24.89
N ASP A 39 6.55 -10.98 25.24
CA ASP A 39 6.25 -10.04 26.33
C ASP A 39 6.01 -10.70 27.71
N GLY A 40 6.11 -12.03 27.77
CA GLY A 40 5.89 -12.82 29.01
C GLY A 40 7.06 -12.90 29.98
N ARG A 41 8.17 -12.19 29.78
CA ARG A 41 9.30 -12.13 30.69
C ARG A 41 9.63 -10.71 31.13
N GLY A 42 8.95 -10.24 32.13
CA GLY A 42 9.29 -8.97 32.77
C GLY A 42 8.08 -8.38 33.48
N GLY A 43 7.74 -8.97 34.65
CA GLY A 43 6.85 -8.28 35.58
C GLY A 43 7.58 -7.06 36.13
N ASP A 44 7.28 -5.90 35.59
CA ASP A 44 7.44 -4.61 36.24
C ASP A 44 6.17 -3.81 35.97
N GLU A 45 5.62 -3.21 37.00
CA GLU A 45 4.49 -2.30 36.97
C GLU A 45 4.82 -1.12 36.03
N ARG A 46 4.66 -1.32 34.71
CA ARG A 46 4.61 -0.20 33.77
C ARG A 46 3.37 0.58 34.11
N GLN A 47 3.53 1.79 34.61
CA GLN A 47 2.50 2.80 34.70
C GLN A 47 1.72 2.74 33.38
N SER A 48 0.41 2.48 33.47
CA SER A 48 -0.44 2.37 32.28
C SER A 48 -0.39 3.71 31.54
N GLY A 49 0.36 3.76 30.44
CA GLY A 49 0.47 4.92 29.59
C GLY A 49 -0.91 5.33 29.06
N ARG A 50 -1.05 6.61 28.71
CA ARG A 50 -2.26 7.17 28.11
C ARG A 50 -2.06 7.24 26.61
N ALA A 51 -2.86 6.48 25.85
CA ALA A 51 -2.80 6.51 24.38
C ALA A 51 -3.35 7.84 23.80
N GLY A 52 -4.28 8.48 24.51
CA GLY A 52 -4.93 9.74 24.12
C GLY A 52 -6.17 9.99 24.93
N THR A 53 -7.02 10.94 24.48
CA THR A 53 -8.37 11.19 25.04
C THR A 53 -9.45 11.06 23.99
N LEU A 54 -10.61 10.57 24.41
CA LEU A 54 -11.82 10.57 23.61
C LEU A 54 -13.02 10.89 24.52
N ALA A 55 -13.90 11.78 24.10
CA ALA A 55 -15.03 12.28 24.88
C ALA A 55 -14.64 12.86 26.27
N GLY A 56 -13.43 13.43 26.36
CA GLY A 56 -12.87 13.95 27.61
C GLY A 56 -12.35 12.89 28.58
N GLU A 57 -12.43 11.60 28.22
CA GLU A 57 -11.93 10.47 29.01
C GLU A 57 -10.56 10.01 28.51
N PRO A 58 -9.61 9.73 29.40
CA PRO A 58 -8.33 9.15 28.99
C PRO A 58 -8.52 7.71 28.50
N VAL A 59 -7.90 7.37 27.37
CA VAL A 59 -7.87 6.02 26.83
C VAL A 59 -6.59 5.32 27.29
N VAL A 60 -6.76 4.19 27.97
CA VAL A 60 -5.65 3.39 28.47
C VAL A 60 -4.90 2.75 27.30
N GLU A 61 -3.57 2.84 27.32
CA GLU A 61 -2.69 2.36 26.26
C GLU A 61 -2.90 0.86 25.95
N SER A 62 -3.05 0.01 26.96
CA SER A 62 -3.30 -1.42 26.74
C SER A 62 -4.58 -1.70 25.96
N THR A 63 -5.67 -0.96 26.22
CA THR A 63 -6.93 -1.10 25.48
C THR A 63 -6.78 -0.67 24.03
N PHE A 64 -6.04 0.41 23.80
CA PHE A 64 -5.76 0.88 22.45
C PHE A 64 -4.91 -0.14 21.66
N LEU A 65 -3.83 -0.64 22.29
CA LEU A 65 -2.95 -1.63 21.67
C LEU A 65 -3.68 -2.93 21.35
N GLU A 66 -4.59 -3.41 22.20
CA GLU A 66 -5.42 -4.57 21.89
C GLU A 66 -6.22 -4.37 20.58
N ILE A 67 -6.83 -3.21 20.39
CA ILE A 67 -7.60 -2.90 19.17
C ILE A 67 -6.67 -2.80 17.96
N ALA A 68 -5.50 -2.17 18.12
CA ALA A 68 -4.52 -2.05 17.05
C ALA A 68 -3.99 -3.42 16.61
N GLU A 69 -3.71 -4.33 17.55
CA GLU A 69 -3.29 -5.70 17.25
C GLU A 69 -4.39 -6.51 16.54
N GLU A 70 -5.65 -6.35 16.95
CA GLU A 70 -6.79 -6.97 16.24
C GLU A 70 -6.84 -6.53 14.76
N ILE A 71 -6.58 -5.25 14.50
CA ILE A 71 -6.55 -4.69 13.13
C ILE A 71 -5.36 -5.24 12.35
N ARG A 72 -4.16 -5.29 12.95
CA ARG A 72 -2.96 -5.87 12.33
C ARG A 72 -3.16 -7.35 12.00
N GLY A 73 -3.73 -8.13 12.93
CA GLY A 73 -4.08 -9.54 12.70
C GLY A 73 -5.02 -9.73 11.51
N PHE A 74 -6.03 -8.88 11.39
CA PHE A 74 -6.96 -8.90 10.25
C PHE A 74 -6.31 -8.50 8.93
N GLY A 75 -5.38 -7.52 8.95
CA GLY A 75 -4.60 -7.11 7.79
C GLY A 75 -3.70 -8.23 7.27
N ARG A 76 -3.00 -8.92 8.18
CA ARG A 76 -2.14 -10.08 7.85
C ARG A 76 -2.92 -11.21 7.16
N GLN A 77 -4.13 -11.51 7.62
CA GLN A 77 -5.01 -12.51 6.97
C GLN A 77 -5.37 -12.20 5.51
N ARG A 78 -5.35 -10.93 5.12
CA ARG A 78 -5.71 -10.46 3.78
C ARG A 78 -4.51 -10.06 2.93
N ASP A 79 -3.31 -10.37 3.41
CA ASP A 79 -2.04 -9.95 2.76
C ASP A 79 -1.94 -8.42 2.58
N TRP A 80 -2.60 -7.67 3.46
CA TRP A 80 -2.55 -6.22 3.50
C TRP A 80 -1.38 -5.76 4.38
N ARG A 81 -0.34 -5.27 3.77
CA ARG A 81 0.72 -4.54 4.48
C ARG A 81 0.18 -3.15 4.84
N MET A 82 -0.37 -3.03 6.04
CA MET A 82 -0.88 -1.77 6.56
C MET A 82 0.26 -0.99 7.22
N LYS A 83 0.32 0.31 6.95
CA LYS A 83 1.23 1.21 7.67
C LYS A 83 0.76 1.36 9.13
N SER A 84 1.71 1.60 10.04
CA SER A 84 1.38 1.78 11.46
C SER A 84 0.41 2.93 11.70
N GLY A 85 0.55 4.04 10.98
CA GLY A 85 -0.38 5.17 11.04
C GLY A 85 -1.82 4.80 10.67
N ASP A 86 -2.01 4.01 9.60
CA ASP A 86 -3.34 3.51 9.21
C ASP A 86 -3.96 2.61 10.27
N VAL A 87 -3.15 1.72 10.88
CA VAL A 87 -3.61 0.86 11.96
C VAL A 87 -4.07 1.69 13.16
N ASN A 88 -3.29 2.68 13.55
CA ASN A 88 -3.61 3.54 14.67
C ASN A 88 -4.87 4.39 14.42
N ARG A 89 -4.99 4.97 13.23
CA ARG A 89 -6.21 5.67 12.82
C ARG A 89 -7.42 4.76 12.89
N MET A 90 -7.37 3.56 12.32
CA MET A 90 -8.47 2.59 12.39
C MET A 90 -8.78 2.14 13.82
N ALA A 91 -7.76 2.03 14.68
CA ALA A 91 -7.97 1.70 16.10
C ALA A 91 -8.75 2.80 16.82
N TRP A 92 -8.42 4.07 16.59
CA TRP A 92 -9.16 5.21 17.12
C TRP A 92 -10.59 5.29 16.56
N GLU A 93 -10.78 5.07 15.28
CA GLU A 93 -12.10 5.01 14.64
C GLU A 93 -12.97 3.90 15.24
N ASN A 94 -12.41 2.70 15.45
CA ASN A 94 -13.11 1.59 16.07
C ASN A 94 -13.43 1.88 17.54
N TYR A 95 -12.51 2.48 18.28
CA TYR A 95 -12.74 2.87 19.66
C TYR A 95 -13.86 3.91 19.77
N ALA A 96 -13.86 4.93 18.91
CA ALA A 96 -14.92 5.92 18.82
C ALA A 96 -16.27 5.28 18.46
N ALA A 97 -16.29 4.33 17.52
CA ALA A 97 -17.50 3.60 17.17
C ALA A 97 -18.04 2.77 18.36
N MET A 98 -17.16 2.15 19.14
CA MET A 98 -17.57 1.44 20.37
C MET A 98 -18.21 2.38 21.40
N LYS A 99 -17.65 3.58 21.61
CA LYS A 99 -18.24 4.60 22.50
C LYS A 99 -19.62 5.06 22.03
N VAL A 100 -19.81 5.21 20.72
CA VAL A 100 -21.14 5.48 20.15
C VAL A 100 -22.09 4.32 20.41
N ALA A 101 -21.63 3.07 20.25
CA ALA A 101 -22.44 1.88 20.52
C ALA A 101 -22.89 1.81 21.99
N GLU A 102 -22.00 2.09 22.91
CA GLU A 102 -22.30 2.14 24.35
C GLU A 102 -23.39 3.17 24.65
N ARG A 103 -23.23 4.40 24.14
CA ARG A 103 -24.20 5.46 24.31
C ARG A 103 -25.58 5.14 23.73
N ASP A 104 -25.61 4.53 22.54
CA ASP A 104 -26.83 4.32 21.77
C ASP A 104 -27.45 2.92 22.02
N GLY A 105 -26.91 2.15 22.97
CA GLY A 105 -27.42 0.83 23.34
C GLY A 105 -27.25 -0.24 22.26
N LEU A 106 -26.24 -0.10 21.40
CA LEU A 106 -25.97 -1.00 20.27
C LEU A 106 -24.90 -2.06 20.58
N VAL A 107 -24.41 -2.13 21.82
CA VAL A 107 -23.42 -3.12 22.23
C VAL A 107 -24.00 -4.54 22.11
N ALA A 108 -23.22 -5.46 21.56
CA ALA A 108 -23.59 -6.86 21.49
C ALA A 108 -23.76 -7.46 22.91
N THR A 109 -24.82 -8.22 23.11
CA THR A 109 -25.10 -8.88 24.39
C THR A 109 -24.28 -10.14 24.56
N ASP A 110 -24.07 -10.60 25.79
CA ASP A 110 -23.37 -11.85 26.08
C ASP A 110 -24.09 -13.06 25.47
N ALA A 111 -25.43 -13.02 25.39
CA ALA A 111 -26.22 -14.05 24.73
C ALA A 111 -25.90 -14.14 23.22
N GLU A 112 -25.68 -13.01 22.55
CA GLU A 112 -25.31 -12.99 21.13
C GLU A 112 -23.87 -13.49 20.93
N VAL A 113 -22.96 -13.15 21.83
CA VAL A 113 -21.57 -13.68 21.83
C VAL A 113 -21.61 -15.20 21.96
N GLN A 114 -22.36 -15.73 22.95
CA GLN A 114 -22.52 -17.17 23.14
C GLN A 114 -23.19 -17.85 21.92
N ALA A 115 -24.20 -17.22 21.32
CA ALA A 115 -24.82 -17.74 20.11
C ALA A 115 -23.84 -17.78 18.93
N ALA A 116 -23.02 -16.75 18.76
CA ALA A 116 -21.97 -16.72 17.73
C ALA A 116 -20.94 -17.84 17.94
N ILE A 117 -20.45 -18.03 19.19
CA ILE A 117 -19.51 -19.11 19.53
C ILE A 117 -20.12 -20.47 19.25
N ARG A 118 -21.38 -20.70 19.67
CA ARG A 118 -22.06 -21.99 19.42
C ARG A 118 -22.37 -22.24 17.94
N GLY A 119 -22.58 -21.19 17.19
CA GLY A 119 -22.85 -21.23 15.75
C GLY A 119 -21.60 -21.43 14.90
N ASP A 120 -20.41 -21.15 15.45
CA ASP A 120 -19.16 -21.28 14.72
C ASP A 120 -18.80 -22.77 14.54
N ARG A 121 -18.60 -23.16 13.29
CA ARG A 121 -18.30 -24.56 12.91
C ARG A 121 -16.94 -25.01 13.45
N SER A 122 -16.01 -24.11 13.70
CA SER A 122 -14.70 -24.43 14.26
C SER A 122 -14.79 -25.02 15.66
N PHE A 123 -15.85 -24.72 16.42
CA PHE A 123 -16.09 -25.22 17.76
C PHE A 123 -17.13 -26.37 17.80
N GLN A 124 -17.48 -26.95 16.65
CA GLN A 124 -18.45 -28.02 16.57
C GLN A 124 -17.78 -29.38 16.38
N ALA A 125 -18.27 -30.36 17.12
CA ALA A 125 -17.94 -31.77 16.96
C ALA A 125 -19.24 -32.60 17.04
N ASN A 126 -19.33 -33.64 16.23
CA ASN A 126 -20.51 -34.52 16.19
C ASN A 126 -21.86 -33.81 15.96
N GLY A 127 -21.82 -32.71 15.17
CA GLY A 127 -23.03 -31.96 14.80
C GLY A 127 -23.50 -30.92 15.82
N GLY A 128 -22.72 -30.64 16.87
CA GLY A 128 -23.04 -29.62 17.87
C GLY A 128 -21.80 -28.97 18.49
N PHE A 129 -22.02 -27.89 19.25
CA PHE A 129 -20.97 -27.20 19.97
C PHE A 129 -20.25 -28.13 20.96
N SER A 130 -18.90 -28.13 20.92
CA SER A 130 -18.04 -28.89 21.81
C SER A 130 -17.22 -27.96 22.70
N PHE A 131 -17.58 -27.90 23.99
CA PHE A 131 -16.85 -27.07 24.96
C PHE A 131 -15.38 -27.48 25.11
N SER A 132 -15.09 -28.78 25.06
CA SER A 132 -13.71 -29.29 25.12
C SER A 132 -12.87 -28.88 23.89
N LEU A 133 -13.48 -28.87 22.70
CA LEU A 133 -12.85 -28.42 21.47
C LEU A 133 -12.60 -26.91 21.54
N TYR A 134 -13.59 -26.12 21.97
CA TYR A 134 -13.47 -24.67 22.19
C TYR A 134 -12.30 -24.35 23.13
N GLN A 135 -12.26 -24.95 24.32
CA GLN A 135 -11.16 -24.71 25.27
C GLN A 135 -9.79 -25.17 24.74
N ARG A 136 -9.73 -26.26 23.98
CA ARG A 136 -8.48 -26.73 23.39
C ARG A 136 -7.98 -25.75 22.35
N LEU A 137 -8.81 -25.33 21.42
CA LEU A 137 -8.45 -24.37 20.38
C LEU A 137 -8.01 -23.04 20.98
N LEU A 138 -8.68 -22.53 21.99
CA LEU A 138 -8.23 -21.31 22.67
C LEU A 138 -6.86 -21.48 23.32
N ARG A 139 -6.60 -22.60 24.00
CA ARG A 139 -5.28 -22.88 24.62
C ARG A 139 -4.18 -23.05 23.58
N GLU A 140 -4.45 -23.79 22.50
CA GLU A 140 -3.52 -23.96 21.38
C GLU A 140 -3.12 -22.60 20.77
N ASN A 141 -3.96 -21.59 20.95
CA ASN A 141 -3.79 -20.25 20.44
C ASN A 141 -3.51 -19.22 21.55
N SER A 142 -3.07 -19.66 22.71
CA SER A 142 -2.72 -18.83 23.87
C SER A 142 -3.79 -17.79 24.24
N LEU A 143 -5.07 -18.07 23.96
CA LEU A 143 -6.21 -17.23 24.29
C LEU A 143 -6.94 -17.75 25.52
N THR A 144 -7.41 -16.83 26.36
CA THR A 144 -8.39 -17.14 27.39
C THR A 144 -9.82 -16.93 26.85
N PRO A 145 -10.84 -17.66 27.38
CA PRO A 145 -12.23 -17.43 27.02
C PRO A 145 -12.63 -15.95 27.16
N GLU A 146 -12.24 -15.30 28.21
CA GLU A 146 -12.57 -13.90 28.51
C GLU A 146 -12.05 -12.95 27.40
N ARG A 147 -10.79 -13.13 26.99
CA ARG A 147 -10.19 -12.33 25.91
C ARG A 147 -10.89 -12.58 24.58
N PHE A 148 -11.14 -13.84 24.26
CA PHE A 148 -11.83 -14.21 23.01
C PHE A 148 -13.27 -13.69 22.96
N GLU A 149 -14.01 -13.82 24.06
CA GLU A 149 -15.39 -13.33 24.16
C GLU A 149 -15.45 -11.80 24.11
N ALA A 150 -14.50 -11.10 24.73
CA ALA A 150 -14.38 -9.63 24.63
C ALA A 150 -14.09 -9.19 23.19
N PHE A 151 -13.16 -9.83 22.51
CA PHE A 151 -12.88 -9.62 21.09
C PHE A 151 -14.13 -9.83 20.23
N LEU A 152 -14.82 -10.94 20.41
CA LEU A 152 -16.02 -11.25 19.63
C LEU A 152 -17.15 -10.25 19.90
N LYS A 153 -17.31 -9.80 21.15
CA LYS A 153 -18.26 -8.76 21.54
C LYS A 153 -17.99 -7.45 20.81
N ARG A 154 -16.72 -6.99 20.79
CA ARG A 154 -16.29 -5.80 20.03
C ARG A 154 -16.63 -5.97 18.56
N ARG A 155 -16.25 -7.08 17.95
CA ARG A 155 -16.50 -7.37 16.54
C ARG A 155 -17.99 -7.37 16.18
N LEU A 156 -18.83 -8.03 16.95
CA LEU A 156 -20.29 -8.05 16.74
C LEU A 156 -20.89 -6.63 16.87
N THR A 157 -20.42 -5.86 17.84
CA THR A 157 -20.83 -4.47 18.04
C THR A 157 -20.46 -3.59 16.85
N LEU A 158 -19.21 -3.65 16.38
CA LEU A 158 -18.75 -2.92 15.20
C LEU A 158 -19.49 -3.31 13.93
N MET A 159 -19.79 -4.62 13.76
CA MET A 159 -20.63 -5.07 12.65
C MET A 159 -22.04 -4.49 12.71
N ARG A 160 -22.67 -4.45 13.89
CA ARG A 160 -24.00 -3.87 14.09
C ARG A 160 -24.05 -2.38 13.74
N ILE A 161 -23.06 -1.62 14.22
CA ILE A 161 -22.94 -0.21 13.86
C ILE A 161 -22.70 -0.05 12.36
N GLY A 162 -21.77 -0.83 11.81
CA GLY A 162 -21.51 -0.83 10.37
C GLY A 162 -22.78 -1.08 9.55
N GLN A 163 -23.60 -2.06 9.94
CA GLN A 163 -24.89 -2.33 9.28
C GLN A 163 -25.88 -1.17 9.43
N ALA A 164 -25.97 -0.55 10.62
CA ALA A 164 -26.83 0.62 10.83
C ALA A 164 -26.43 1.80 9.94
N VAL A 165 -25.14 2.11 9.87
CA VAL A 165 -24.59 3.15 9.00
C VAL A 165 -24.80 2.82 7.53
N LEU A 166 -24.50 1.59 7.11
CA LEU A 166 -24.67 1.15 5.73
C LEU A 166 -26.15 1.12 5.29
N SER A 167 -27.07 0.74 6.18
CA SER A 167 -28.50 0.75 5.87
C SER A 167 -29.03 2.16 5.61
N SER A 168 -28.48 3.16 6.29
CA SER A 168 -28.79 4.57 6.03
C SER A 168 -28.10 5.12 4.78
N ALA A 169 -26.93 4.57 4.42
CA ALA A 169 -26.12 5.00 3.28
C ALA A 169 -26.64 4.47 1.93
N ALA A 170 -27.40 3.39 1.94
CA ALA A 170 -27.90 2.76 0.69
C ALA A 170 -29.06 3.52 0.02
N TRP A 171 -29.41 4.70 0.52
CA TRP A 171 -30.58 5.45 0.04
C TRP A 171 -30.20 6.79 -0.60
N ALA A 172 -30.27 6.85 -1.93
CA ALA A 172 -30.16 8.11 -2.66
C ALA A 172 -31.49 8.87 -2.62
N SER A 173 -31.48 10.14 -2.28
CA SER A 173 -32.70 10.96 -2.33
C SER A 173 -33.21 11.08 -3.76
N PRO A 174 -34.54 11.21 -3.96
CA PRO A 174 -35.10 11.42 -5.31
C PRO A 174 -34.44 12.58 -6.06
N MET A 175 -34.12 13.67 -5.34
CA MET A 175 -33.48 14.85 -5.92
C MET A 175 -32.04 14.55 -6.38
N GLU A 176 -31.24 13.85 -5.59
CA GLU A 176 -29.88 13.42 -5.96
C GLU A 176 -29.91 12.48 -7.16
N LEU A 177 -30.87 11.55 -7.16
CA LEU A 177 -31.05 10.64 -8.29
C LEU A 177 -31.44 11.36 -9.57
N ASP A 178 -32.40 12.29 -9.49
CA ASP A 178 -32.84 13.06 -10.66
C ASP A 178 -31.71 13.97 -11.18
N GLN A 179 -30.92 14.58 -10.29
CA GLN A 179 -29.73 15.34 -10.67
C GLN A 179 -28.67 14.46 -11.34
N ALA A 180 -28.37 13.31 -10.76
CA ALA A 180 -27.37 12.38 -11.33
C ALA A 180 -27.83 11.83 -12.70
N ILE A 181 -29.13 11.60 -12.89
CA ILE A 181 -29.70 11.22 -14.18
C ILE A 181 -29.55 12.37 -15.18
N ALA A 182 -29.89 13.61 -14.80
CA ALA A 182 -29.72 14.78 -15.66
C ALA A 182 -28.24 14.95 -16.06
N ASP A 183 -27.31 14.86 -15.11
CA ASP A 183 -25.86 14.94 -15.38
C ASP A 183 -25.36 13.86 -16.36
N MET A 184 -26.01 12.70 -16.39
CA MET A 184 -25.70 11.62 -17.33
C MET A 184 -26.35 11.79 -18.70
N THR A 185 -27.60 12.25 -18.74
CA THR A 185 -28.43 12.21 -19.95
C THR A 185 -28.56 13.55 -20.68
N ASP A 186 -28.33 14.66 -19.95
CA ASP A 186 -28.39 15.98 -20.58
C ASP A 186 -27.40 16.09 -21.74
N SER A 187 -27.84 16.77 -22.78
CA SER A 187 -27.00 17.09 -23.93
C SER A 187 -26.24 18.38 -23.67
N PHE A 188 -24.95 18.30 -23.60
CA PHE A 188 -24.05 19.44 -23.43
C PHE A 188 -23.47 19.83 -24.77
N THR A 189 -23.58 21.11 -25.13
CA THR A 189 -22.83 21.72 -26.23
C THR A 189 -21.72 22.57 -25.65
N VAL A 190 -20.48 22.24 -25.96
CA VAL A 190 -19.30 22.88 -25.37
C VAL A 190 -18.29 23.32 -26.41
N ARG A 191 -17.46 24.31 -26.06
CA ARG A 191 -16.16 24.56 -26.69
C ARG A 191 -15.05 24.31 -25.67
N VAL A 192 -13.98 23.69 -26.13
CA VAL A 192 -12.85 23.31 -25.30
C VAL A 192 -11.61 24.08 -25.73
N ALA A 193 -11.10 24.95 -24.86
CA ALA A 193 -9.84 25.63 -25.06
C ALA A 193 -8.73 24.77 -24.42
N ARG A 194 -7.71 24.42 -25.19
CA ARG A 194 -6.57 23.63 -24.75
C ARG A 194 -5.36 24.50 -24.51
N PHE A 195 -4.67 24.22 -23.44
CA PHE A 195 -3.46 24.91 -23.04
C PHE A 195 -2.35 23.89 -22.85
N SER A 196 -1.19 24.17 -23.42
CA SER A 196 0.01 23.39 -23.23
C SER A 196 1.13 24.31 -22.72
N GLN A 197 1.78 23.91 -21.63
CA GLN A 197 2.91 24.64 -21.11
C GLN A 197 4.08 24.56 -22.11
N SER A 198 4.47 25.69 -22.66
CA SER A 198 5.62 25.71 -23.56
C SER A 198 6.93 25.49 -22.78
N LYS A 199 7.92 24.85 -23.42
CA LYS A 199 9.24 24.71 -22.83
C LYS A 199 9.84 26.07 -22.43
N LYS A 200 9.61 27.10 -23.23
CA LYS A 200 10.08 28.47 -22.95
C LYS A 200 9.47 29.02 -21.65
N ASP A 201 8.16 28.84 -21.46
CA ASP A 201 7.48 29.32 -20.26
C ASP A 201 7.90 28.51 -19.03
N ALA A 202 8.05 27.19 -19.17
CA ALA A 202 8.59 26.33 -18.11
C ALA A 202 10.03 26.70 -17.71
N ASP A 203 10.89 27.00 -18.69
CA ASP A 203 12.29 27.39 -18.44
C ASP A 203 12.44 28.83 -17.93
N ALA A 204 11.42 29.67 -18.14
CA ALA A 204 11.36 31.02 -17.57
C ALA A 204 11.12 31.01 -16.05
N VAL A 205 10.47 29.97 -15.54
CA VAL A 205 10.27 29.79 -14.08
C VAL A 205 11.59 29.39 -13.45
N LYS A 206 12.13 30.29 -12.63
CA LYS A 206 13.33 30.06 -11.84
C LYS A 206 12.97 30.08 -10.36
N LEU A 207 13.59 29.20 -9.62
CA LEU A 207 13.44 29.12 -8.19
C LEU A 207 14.78 29.48 -7.56
N ASP A 208 14.84 30.64 -6.89
CA ASP A 208 15.98 31.05 -6.08
C ASP A 208 15.94 30.38 -4.69
N ASP A 209 16.97 30.60 -3.90
CA ASP A 209 17.06 30.01 -2.56
C ASP A 209 15.95 30.50 -1.62
N ALA A 210 15.45 31.72 -1.82
CA ALA A 210 14.33 32.25 -1.02
C ALA A 210 13.01 31.53 -1.37
N GLY A 211 12.75 31.33 -2.66
CA GLY A 211 11.60 30.55 -3.13
C GLY A 211 11.69 29.09 -2.71
N LEU A 212 12.89 28.50 -2.78
CA LEU A 212 13.11 27.13 -2.32
C LEU A 212 12.88 26.99 -0.81
N ARG A 213 13.31 27.97 -0.03
CA ARG A 213 13.06 28.02 1.41
C ARG A 213 11.57 28.12 1.72
N LYS A 214 10.84 28.99 1.00
CA LYS A 214 9.38 29.11 1.15
C LYS A 214 8.67 27.79 0.85
N TRP A 215 9.08 27.11 -0.23
CA TRP A 215 8.53 25.80 -0.57
C TRP A 215 8.82 24.76 0.53
N TYR A 216 10.07 24.73 1.04
CA TYR A 216 10.45 23.85 2.13
C TYR A 216 9.60 24.11 3.39
N ASP A 217 9.45 25.36 3.82
CA ASP A 217 8.70 25.72 5.03
C ASP A 217 7.21 25.31 4.92
N ALA A 218 6.62 25.37 3.71
CA ALA A 218 5.26 24.92 3.44
C ALA A 218 5.11 23.40 3.41
N ASN A 219 6.19 22.65 3.07
CA ASN A 219 6.16 21.20 2.86
C ASN A 219 7.00 20.41 3.87
N ALA A 220 7.57 21.08 4.91
CA ALA A 220 8.53 20.46 5.83
C ALA A 220 8.00 19.17 6.48
N LYS A 221 6.73 19.15 6.88
CA LYS A 221 6.09 17.95 7.46
C LYS A 221 6.07 16.76 6.49
N SER A 222 5.86 17.01 5.19
CA SER A 222 5.85 15.97 4.15
C SER A 222 7.25 15.48 3.75
N LEU A 223 8.30 16.09 4.30
CA LEU A 223 9.70 15.74 4.06
C LEU A 223 10.28 14.90 5.21
N GLU A 224 9.46 14.43 6.15
CA GLU A 224 9.96 13.58 7.22
C GLU A 224 10.61 12.31 6.64
N LEU A 225 11.89 12.12 6.96
CA LEU A 225 12.65 10.96 6.54
C LEU A 225 12.42 9.81 7.50
N PRO A 226 12.14 8.59 7.01
CA PRO A 226 12.09 7.40 7.85
C PRO A 226 13.45 7.12 8.48
N GLU A 227 13.50 6.19 9.42
CA GLU A 227 14.78 5.63 9.84
C GLU A 227 15.52 5.08 8.62
N ARG A 228 16.78 5.45 8.49
CA ARG A 228 17.62 5.06 7.36
C ARG A 228 18.98 4.59 7.81
N VAL A 229 19.54 3.72 7.02
CA VAL A 229 20.83 3.11 7.30
C VAL A 229 21.76 3.22 6.10
N LYS A 230 23.06 3.21 6.38
CA LYS A 230 24.10 2.87 5.41
C LYS A 230 24.76 1.58 5.82
N ILE A 231 25.17 0.82 4.84
CA ILE A 231 25.97 -0.38 5.04
C ILE A 231 27.33 -0.25 4.38
N ARG A 232 28.29 -0.98 4.92
CA ARG A 232 29.52 -1.35 4.21
C ARG A 232 29.33 -2.78 3.70
N TYR A 233 29.78 -3.06 2.51
CA TYR A 233 29.60 -4.35 1.92
C TYR A 233 30.74 -4.74 0.96
N VAL A 234 30.87 -6.05 0.78
CA VAL A 234 31.72 -6.65 -0.27
C VAL A 234 30.81 -7.50 -1.13
N ARG A 235 30.92 -7.34 -2.45
CA ARG A 235 30.14 -8.06 -3.43
C ARG A 235 30.97 -9.15 -4.10
N PHE A 236 30.47 -10.37 -4.05
CA PHE A 236 31.02 -11.55 -4.73
C PHE A 236 30.18 -11.87 -5.95
N ASP A 237 30.79 -11.87 -7.14
CA ASP A 237 30.09 -12.15 -8.40
C ASP A 237 30.05 -13.67 -8.67
N ALA A 238 28.90 -14.28 -8.42
CA ALA A 238 28.67 -15.70 -8.69
C ALA A 238 28.52 -16.01 -10.20
N ALA A 239 28.45 -14.99 -11.05
CA ALA A 239 28.38 -15.13 -12.50
C ALA A 239 29.75 -14.95 -13.19
N ASP A 240 30.81 -14.62 -12.44
CA ASP A 240 32.17 -14.53 -12.98
C ASP A 240 32.62 -15.87 -13.58
N THR A 241 33.19 -15.81 -14.76
CA THR A 241 33.60 -17.04 -15.53
C THR A 241 34.65 -17.86 -14.81
N ASN A 242 35.57 -17.21 -14.07
CA ASN A 242 36.60 -17.91 -13.30
C ASN A 242 36.01 -18.62 -12.08
N VAL A 243 34.97 -18.01 -11.48
CA VAL A 243 34.21 -18.61 -10.38
C VAL A 243 33.44 -19.82 -10.90
N LEU A 244 32.68 -19.65 -11.99
CA LEU A 244 31.89 -20.73 -12.60
C LEU A 244 32.76 -21.94 -13.00
N ALA A 245 33.94 -21.67 -13.52
CA ALA A 245 34.88 -22.73 -13.93
C ALA A 245 35.39 -23.60 -12.76
N ARG A 246 35.35 -23.08 -11.53
CA ARG A 246 35.75 -23.81 -10.32
C ARG A 246 34.61 -24.61 -9.68
N MET A 247 33.38 -24.37 -10.09
CA MET A 247 32.22 -25.08 -9.56
C MET A 247 32.11 -26.46 -10.23
N THR A 248 32.15 -27.50 -9.40
CA THR A 248 31.95 -28.87 -9.87
C THR A 248 30.46 -29.17 -9.86
N VAL A 249 29.93 -29.60 -10.99
CA VAL A 249 28.52 -30.02 -11.16
C VAL A 249 28.49 -31.35 -11.87
N THR A 250 27.59 -32.23 -11.53
CA THR A 250 27.40 -33.54 -12.11
C THR A 250 26.33 -33.50 -13.21
N GLU A 251 26.29 -34.53 -14.07
CA GLU A 251 25.22 -34.62 -15.08
C GLU A 251 23.83 -34.80 -14.43
N ASP A 252 23.79 -35.49 -13.30
CA ASP A 252 22.54 -35.65 -12.52
C ASP A 252 22.03 -34.29 -12.02
N ASP A 253 22.90 -33.43 -11.48
CA ASP A 253 22.52 -32.05 -11.06
C ASP A 253 21.93 -31.26 -12.25
N LEU A 254 22.47 -31.43 -13.44
CA LEU A 254 21.99 -30.75 -14.64
C LEU A 254 20.61 -31.25 -15.06
N ARG A 255 20.38 -32.56 -15.00
CA ARG A 255 19.09 -33.17 -15.34
C ARG A 255 18.02 -32.78 -14.30
N ASP A 256 18.34 -32.89 -13.04
CA ASP A 256 17.42 -32.51 -11.95
C ASP A 256 17.00 -31.05 -12.07
N HIS A 257 17.95 -30.16 -12.39
CA HIS A 257 17.63 -28.74 -12.60
C HIS A 257 16.76 -28.52 -13.83
N TYR A 258 17.07 -29.19 -14.95
CA TYR A 258 16.27 -29.12 -16.18
C TYR A 258 14.84 -29.59 -15.92
N ASP A 259 14.67 -30.75 -15.27
CA ASP A 259 13.36 -31.33 -14.98
C ASP A 259 12.55 -30.43 -14.02
N ALA A 260 13.20 -29.81 -13.02
CA ALA A 260 12.57 -28.88 -12.09
C ALA A 260 12.19 -27.53 -12.74
N THR A 261 12.82 -27.18 -13.88
CA THR A 261 12.62 -25.87 -14.53
C THR A 261 12.20 -25.98 -16.00
N VAL A 262 11.60 -27.10 -16.39
CA VAL A 262 11.21 -27.39 -17.78
C VAL A 262 10.36 -26.29 -18.42
N ASP A 263 9.53 -25.61 -17.66
CA ASP A 263 8.70 -24.49 -18.12
C ASP A 263 9.53 -23.34 -18.72
N ARG A 264 10.78 -23.14 -18.25
CA ARG A 264 11.69 -22.11 -18.77
C ARG A 264 12.25 -22.44 -20.15
N TYR A 265 12.10 -23.69 -20.57
CA TYR A 265 12.53 -24.21 -21.85
C TYR A 265 11.37 -24.57 -22.75
N THR A 266 10.15 -24.27 -22.32
CA THR A 266 8.90 -24.40 -23.06
C THR A 266 8.59 -23.10 -23.79
N SER A 267 8.25 -23.19 -25.07
CA SER A 267 7.78 -22.06 -25.88
C SER A 267 6.42 -22.40 -26.49
N THR A 268 5.49 -21.45 -26.42
CA THR A 268 4.18 -21.57 -27.04
C THR A 268 4.16 -20.80 -28.34
N ASP A 269 3.78 -21.45 -29.44
CA ASP A 269 3.66 -20.80 -30.75
C ASP A 269 2.37 -19.94 -30.84
N THR A 270 2.21 -19.22 -31.96
CA THR A 270 1.04 -18.37 -32.23
C THR A 270 -0.29 -19.15 -32.30
N ASN A 271 -0.24 -20.48 -32.42
CA ASN A 271 -1.39 -21.37 -32.48
C ASN A 271 -1.69 -22.03 -31.12
N GLY A 272 -0.92 -21.69 -30.07
CA GLY A 272 -1.08 -22.26 -28.75
C GLY A 272 -0.42 -23.64 -28.56
N VAL A 273 0.46 -24.07 -29.49
CA VAL A 273 1.19 -25.35 -29.38
C VAL A 273 2.43 -25.12 -28.53
N GLU A 274 2.53 -25.87 -27.43
CA GLU A 274 3.70 -25.87 -26.57
C GLU A 274 4.78 -26.80 -27.10
N THR A 275 5.99 -26.26 -27.19
CA THR A 275 7.20 -27.02 -27.60
C THR A 275 8.23 -26.91 -26.50
N VAL A 276 8.61 -28.05 -25.93
CA VAL A 276 9.67 -28.15 -24.90
C VAL A 276 10.99 -28.48 -25.62
N LYS A 277 12.02 -27.63 -25.40
CA LYS A 277 13.37 -27.89 -25.87
C LYS A 277 13.97 -29.05 -25.09
N LYS A 278 14.51 -30.04 -25.78
CA LYS A 278 15.14 -31.20 -25.14
C LYS A 278 16.37 -30.79 -24.34
N PHE A 279 16.67 -31.53 -23.28
CA PHE A 279 17.85 -31.31 -22.44
C PHE A 279 19.15 -31.08 -23.24
N GLU A 280 19.41 -31.92 -24.24
CA GLU A 280 20.63 -31.82 -25.06
C GLU A 280 20.74 -30.50 -25.86
N GLU A 281 19.61 -29.88 -26.18
CA GLU A 281 19.55 -28.59 -26.91
C GLU A 281 19.86 -27.40 -26.02
N VAL A 282 19.67 -27.55 -24.71
CA VAL A 282 19.81 -26.48 -23.70
C VAL A 282 20.89 -26.77 -22.67
N LYS A 283 21.61 -27.88 -22.79
CA LYS A 283 22.60 -28.39 -21.82
C LYS A 283 23.59 -27.32 -21.37
N ASP A 284 24.20 -26.59 -22.31
CA ASP A 284 25.18 -25.53 -21.99
C ASP A 284 24.56 -24.39 -21.15
N ARG A 285 23.29 -24.08 -21.41
CA ARG A 285 22.56 -23.09 -20.65
C ARG A 285 22.24 -23.59 -19.24
N VAL A 286 21.76 -24.82 -19.14
CA VAL A 286 21.49 -25.50 -17.86
C VAL A 286 22.76 -25.59 -17.03
N GLU A 287 23.89 -26.03 -17.63
CA GLU A 287 25.17 -26.12 -16.94
C GLU A 287 25.61 -24.77 -16.36
N LYS A 288 25.49 -23.71 -17.15
CA LYS A 288 25.83 -22.37 -16.68
C LYS A 288 24.92 -21.90 -15.51
N GLU A 289 23.64 -22.24 -15.57
CA GLU A 289 22.68 -21.91 -14.49
C GLU A 289 22.99 -22.71 -13.21
N VAL A 290 23.22 -24.01 -13.31
CA VAL A 290 23.56 -24.88 -12.17
C VAL A 290 24.89 -24.47 -11.53
N ARG A 291 25.94 -24.21 -12.35
CA ARG A 291 27.22 -23.70 -11.82
C ARG A 291 27.07 -22.38 -11.07
N ARG A 292 26.19 -21.50 -11.56
CA ARG A 292 25.91 -20.24 -10.87
C ARG A 292 25.19 -20.46 -9.53
N ILE A 293 24.23 -21.36 -9.47
CA ILE A 293 23.55 -21.74 -8.22
C ILE A 293 24.58 -22.32 -7.23
N ALA A 294 25.44 -23.21 -7.68
CA ALA A 294 26.51 -23.79 -6.86
C ALA A 294 27.49 -22.71 -6.36
N ALA A 295 27.80 -21.71 -7.18
CA ALA A 295 28.66 -20.59 -6.80
C ALA A 295 28.00 -19.71 -5.73
N VAL A 296 26.70 -19.40 -5.86
CA VAL A 296 25.94 -18.67 -4.83
C VAL A 296 25.98 -19.42 -3.51
N GLN A 297 25.63 -20.71 -3.51
CA GLN A 297 25.64 -21.54 -2.29
C GLN A 297 27.03 -21.65 -1.66
N TYR A 298 28.07 -21.77 -2.49
CA TYR A 298 29.45 -21.78 -2.01
C TYR A 298 29.80 -20.46 -1.30
N PHE A 299 29.50 -19.32 -1.89
CA PHE A 299 29.77 -18.02 -1.28
C PHE A 299 28.94 -17.79 -0.01
N GLU A 300 27.66 -18.12 -0.01
CA GLU A 300 26.81 -18.01 1.18
C GLU A 300 27.40 -18.81 2.35
N THR A 301 27.71 -20.07 2.15
CA THR A 301 28.26 -20.93 3.18
C THR A 301 29.65 -20.45 3.64
N ASN A 302 30.53 -20.14 2.71
CA ASN A 302 31.90 -19.73 2.98
C ASN A 302 31.97 -18.39 3.71
N LEU A 303 31.15 -17.40 3.29
CA LEU A 303 31.15 -16.09 3.89
C LEU A 303 30.55 -16.09 5.29
N ASN A 304 29.48 -16.85 5.52
CA ASN A 304 28.93 -17.04 6.86
C ASN A 304 29.98 -17.65 7.80
N PHE A 305 30.67 -18.68 7.34
CA PHE A 305 31.74 -19.29 8.14
C PHE A 305 32.87 -18.29 8.40
N ARG A 306 33.39 -17.59 7.37
CA ARG A 306 34.51 -16.65 7.51
C ARG A 306 34.15 -15.41 8.35
N ALA A 307 32.93 -14.96 8.28
CA ALA A 307 32.48 -13.79 9.07
C ALA A 307 32.51 -14.06 10.58
N TYR A 308 32.20 -15.30 10.99
CA TYR A 308 32.01 -15.63 12.41
C TYR A 308 33.02 -16.65 13.01
N ALA A 309 33.77 -17.38 12.18
CA ALA A 309 34.66 -18.45 12.63
C ALA A 309 35.89 -17.95 13.41
N VAL A 310 36.31 -16.71 13.22
CA VAL A 310 37.48 -16.12 13.88
C VAL A 310 37.09 -14.79 14.50
N LYS A 311 37.28 -14.63 15.81
CA LYS A 311 37.10 -13.33 16.47
C LYS A 311 38.01 -12.30 15.78
N ALA A 312 37.43 -11.27 15.23
CA ALA A 312 38.19 -10.15 14.69
C ALA A 312 39.10 -9.55 15.80
N ALA A 313 40.25 -9.06 15.42
CA ALA A 313 41.10 -8.31 16.36
C ALA A 313 40.26 -7.12 16.89
N LYS A 314 40.42 -6.79 18.18
CA LYS A 314 39.59 -5.79 18.86
C LYS A 314 39.57 -4.49 18.08
N GLY A 315 38.39 -4.17 17.47
CA GLY A 315 38.18 -2.98 16.67
C GLY A 315 38.41 -3.12 15.15
N ALA A 316 38.84 -4.29 14.64
CA ALA A 316 38.93 -4.54 13.20
C ALA A 316 37.63 -5.09 12.65
N SER A 317 37.25 -4.66 11.43
CA SER A 317 36.13 -5.23 10.70
C SER A 317 36.57 -6.50 9.96
N ARG A 318 35.90 -7.63 10.19
CA ARG A 318 36.16 -8.87 9.47
C ARG A 318 35.85 -8.72 7.97
N LEU A 319 34.96 -7.83 7.62
CA LEU A 319 34.64 -7.48 6.25
C LEU A 319 35.87 -6.93 5.49
N ASP A 320 36.65 -6.05 6.12
CA ASP A 320 37.88 -5.50 5.51
C ASP A 320 38.94 -6.60 5.29
N GLU A 321 39.08 -7.53 6.21
CA GLU A 321 40.02 -8.65 6.09
C GLU A 321 39.63 -9.57 4.94
N ILE A 322 38.33 -9.96 4.87
CA ILE A 322 37.80 -10.82 3.80
C ILE A 322 37.96 -10.16 2.45
N ALA A 323 37.65 -8.87 2.36
CA ALA A 323 37.84 -8.09 1.13
C ALA A 323 39.29 -8.13 0.66
N LYS A 324 40.23 -7.94 1.57
CA LYS A 324 41.67 -7.94 1.27
C LYS A 324 42.17 -9.35 0.86
N GLU A 325 41.70 -10.41 1.54
CA GLU A 325 42.06 -11.78 1.21
C GLU A 325 41.62 -12.18 -0.20
N ASP A 326 40.43 -11.72 -0.62
CA ASP A 326 39.84 -12.04 -1.92
C ASP A 326 40.16 -10.99 -3.01
N GLY A 327 40.93 -9.95 -2.68
CA GLY A 327 41.28 -8.88 -3.63
C GLY A 327 40.07 -8.04 -4.08
N LEU A 328 39.04 -7.97 -3.25
CA LEU A 328 37.82 -7.24 -3.49
C LEU A 328 37.83 -5.87 -2.81
N LYS A 329 36.91 -5.01 -3.23
CA LYS A 329 36.78 -3.66 -2.66
C LYS A 329 35.60 -3.60 -1.70
N VAL A 330 35.83 -2.97 -0.55
CA VAL A 330 34.75 -2.59 0.35
C VAL A 330 34.08 -1.34 -0.20
N GLU A 331 32.76 -1.40 -0.32
CA GLU A 331 31.93 -0.27 -0.75
C GLU A 331 31.02 0.17 0.40
N THR A 332 30.65 1.46 0.38
CA THR A 332 29.65 2.01 1.29
C THR A 332 28.42 2.40 0.48
N SER A 333 27.25 2.01 0.96
CA SER A 333 26.00 2.32 0.27
C SER A 333 25.59 3.79 0.42
N ASP A 334 24.71 4.24 -0.45
CA ASP A 334 23.86 5.40 -0.15
C ASP A 334 22.91 5.06 1.01
N TRP A 335 22.24 6.08 1.56
CA TRP A 335 21.16 5.89 2.53
C TRP A 335 20.01 5.09 1.92
N PHE A 336 19.42 4.18 2.68
CA PHE A 336 18.16 3.47 2.37
C PHE A 336 17.41 3.14 3.66
N SER A 337 16.13 2.79 3.55
CA SER A 337 15.32 2.41 4.70
C SER A 337 15.04 0.90 4.74
N ASN A 338 14.99 0.33 5.95
CA ASN A 338 14.66 -1.07 6.19
C ASN A 338 13.16 -1.32 6.23
N ASP A 339 12.34 -0.29 6.54
CA ASP A 339 10.88 -0.40 6.67
C ASP A 339 10.13 -0.22 5.34
N GLY A 340 10.87 -0.07 4.23
CA GLY A 340 10.33 0.15 2.89
C GLY A 340 9.99 1.60 2.59
N GLY A 341 10.25 2.52 3.53
CA GLY A 341 10.15 3.95 3.29
C GLY A 341 11.09 4.39 2.17
N PHE A 342 10.65 5.33 1.34
CA PHE A 342 11.46 5.87 0.26
C PHE A 342 11.13 7.35 0.04
N MET A 343 12.18 8.16 -0.06
CA MET A 343 12.06 9.56 -0.45
C MET A 343 13.09 9.89 -1.52
N GLU A 344 12.61 10.25 -2.69
CA GLU A 344 13.45 10.60 -3.84
C GLU A 344 14.39 11.76 -3.50
N GLY A 345 15.66 11.63 -3.86
CA GLY A 345 16.70 12.62 -3.61
C GLY A 345 17.40 12.49 -2.25
N PHE A 346 16.81 11.79 -1.28
CA PHE A 346 17.39 11.61 0.05
C PHE A 346 17.93 10.20 0.31
N MET A 347 17.44 9.21 -0.44
CA MET A 347 17.85 7.83 -0.25
C MET A 347 17.64 7.01 -1.52
N LYS A 348 18.25 5.83 -1.54
CA LYS A 348 18.01 4.78 -2.53
C LYS A 348 16.98 3.79 -1.98
N ARG A 349 16.36 3.03 -2.87
CA ARG A 349 15.58 1.88 -2.47
C ARG A 349 16.52 0.72 -2.15
N ALA A 350 16.12 -0.15 -1.21
CA ALA A 350 16.92 -1.31 -0.79
C ALA A 350 17.32 -2.21 -1.99
N ASP A 351 16.40 -2.42 -2.94
CA ASP A 351 16.65 -3.19 -4.17
C ASP A 351 17.66 -2.56 -5.14
N GLN A 352 17.99 -1.27 -4.97
CA GLN A 352 19.04 -0.59 -5.73
C GLN A 352 20.43 -0.75 -5.10
N ILE A 353 20.49 -1.10 -3.80
CA ILE A 353 21.76 -1.32 -3.07
C ILE A 353 22.27 -2.73 -3.35
N CYS A 354 21.44 -3.76 -3.10
CA CYS A 354 21.76 -5.16 -3.41
C CYS A 354 20.71 -5.72 -4.39
N PRO A 355 20.88 -5.52 -5.70
CA PRO A 355 19.87 -5.87 -6.69
C PRO A 355 19.52 -7.36 -6.70
N GLY A 356 18.23 -7.66 -6.51
CA GLY A 356 17.73 -9.04 -6.53
C GLY A 356 17.99 -9.84 -5.25
N ALA A 357 18.63 -9.27 -4.23
CA ALA A 357 18.82 -9.93 -2.95
C ALA A 357 17.49 -9.98 -2.19
N GLN A 358 17.01 -11.20 -1.95
CA GLN A 358 15.79 -11.41 -1.17
C GLN A 358 16.09 -11.27 0.34
N GLY A 359 15.14 -10.69 1.10
CA GLY A 359 15.28 -10.51 2.54
C GLY A 359 16.40 -9.53 2.94
N PHE A 360 16.92 -8.70 2.01
CA PHE A 360 18.03 -7.79 2.27
C PHE A 360 17.68 -6.74 3.34
N ALA A 361 16.52 -6.10 3.23
CA ALA A 361 16.11 -5.07 4.17
C ALA A 361 15.91 -5.63 5.59
N GLU A 362 15.30 -6.80 5.68
CA GLU A 362 15.08 -7.55 6.91
C GLU A 362 16.43 -7.95 7.55
N ALA A 363 17.34 -8.51 6.76
CA ALA A 363 18.68 -8.90 7.26
C ALA A 363 19.46 -7.69 7.79
N VAL A 364 19.39 -6.53 7.12
CA VAL A 364 20.06 -5.31 7.59
C VAL A 364 19.38 -4.73 8.85
N ALA A 365 18.05 -4.89 8.98
CA ALA A 365 17.33 -4.44 10.17
C ALA A 365 17.83 -5.17 11.44
N GLU A 366 18.11 -6.47 11.32
CA GLU A 366 18.60 -7.32 12.42
C GLU A 366 20.07 -7.09 12.78
N LEU A 367 20.84 -6.39 11.94
CA LEU A 367 22.25 -6.12 12.22
C LEU A 367 22.42 -5.22 13.44
N ASP A 368 23.27 -5.67 14.37
CA ASP A 368 23.73 -4.91 15.53
C ASP A 368 25.26 -4.81 15.53
N PRO A 369 25.83 -3.61 15.30
CA PRO A 369 27.28 -3.42 15.30
C PRO A 369 27.97 -3.78 16.61
N GLU A 370 27.24 -3.74 17.73
CA GLU A 370 27.77 -4.05 19.07
C GLU A 370 27.69 -5.56 19.41
N SER A 371 26.91 -6.33 18.65
CA SER A 371 26.75 -7.76 18.83
C SER A 371 27.84 -8.55 18.07
N GLU A 372 28.43 -9.57 18.72
CA GLU A 372 29.35 -10.48 18.01
C GLU A 372 28.60 -11.37 16.99
N ASP A 373 27.34 -11.71 17.27
CA ASP A 373 26.55 -12.67 16.47
C ASP A 373 25.68 -12.01 15.38
N LEU A 374 25.38 -10.71 15.50
CA LEU A 374 24.51 -9.96 14.59
C LEU A 374 25.24 -8.84 13.84
N ARG A 375 26.57 -8.86 13.83
CA ARG A 375 27.38 -7.81 13.22
C ARG A 375 27.36 -7.84 11.70
N TYR A 376 27.27 -9.04 11.13
CA TYR A 376 27.33 -9.27 9.68
C TYR A 376 26.10 -10.01 9.20
N ALA A 377 25.70 -9.77 7.95
CA ALA A 377 24.77 -10.63 7.26
C ALA A 377 25.32 -11.01 5.89
N VAL A 378 24.97 -12.20 5.44
CA VAL A 378 25.20 -12.64 4.07
C VAL A 378 23.86 -12.66 3.36
N VAL A 379 23.76 -11.88 2.30
CA VAL A 379 22.55 -11.80 1.45
C VAL A 379 22.91 -12.15 0.02
N SER A 380 21.99 -12.77 -0.70
CA SER A 380 22.25 -13.27 -2.03
C SER A 380 21.13 -12.97 -3.03
N SER A 381 21.54 -12.92 -4.28
CA SER A 381 20.65 -12.96 -5.44
C SER A 381 21.03 -14.17 -6.32
N ASP A 382 20.35 -14.30 -7.46
CA ASP A 382 20.70 -15.31 -8.45
C ASP A 382 22.09 -15.13 -9.10
N ARG A 383 22.79 -13.99 -8.87
CA ARG A 383 24.06 -13.63 -9.53
C ARG A 383 25.17 -13.18 -8.62
N ALA A 384 24.85 -12.76 -7.42
CA ALA A 384 25.86 -12.22 -6.52
C ALA A 384 25.51 -12.52 -5.06
N VAL A 385 26.53 -12.55 -4.23
CA VAL A 385 26.43 -12.66 -2.77
C VAL A 385 27.14 -11.47 -2.17
N TRP A 386 26.51 -10.86 -1.16
CA TRP A 386 27.08 -9.73 -0.44
C TRP A 386 27.29 -10.11 1.03
N LEU A 387 28.46 -9.78 1.54
CA LEU A 387 28.71 -9.71 2.98
C LEU A 387 28.52 -8.26 3.38
N VAL A 388 27.64 -8.02 4.32
CA VAL A 388 27.23 -6.66 4.74
C VAL A 388 27.43 -6.45 6.23
N GLU A 389 27.76 -5.21 6.61
CA GLU A 389 27.75 -4.72 8.00
C GLU A 389 27.10 -3.34 8.05
N LYS A 390 26.45 -3.01 9.16
CA LYS A 390 25.82 -1.68 9.36
C LYS A 390 26.92 -0.65 9.61
N ALA A 391 26.93 0.44 8.84
CA ALA A 391 27.92 1.51 8.93
C ALA A 391 27.39 2.70 9.74
N GLU A 392 26.23 3.19 9.37
CA GLU A 392 25.62 4.38 9.96
C GLU A 392 24.11 4.16 10.07
N THR A 393 23.50 4.70 11.12
CA THR A 393 22.05 4.76 11.29
C THR A 393 21.65 6.22 11.51
N SER A 394 20.60 6.67 10.83
CA SER A 394 19.98 7.97 11.06
C SER A 394 18.54 7.74 11.50
N PRO A 395 18.15 8.19 12.69
CA PRO A 395 16.78 8.04 13.16
C PRO A 395 15.81 8.83 12.28
N ARG A 396 14.52 8.54 12.40
CA ARG A 396 13.47 9.32 11.77
C ARG A 396 13.57 10.79 12.17
N HIS A 397 13.53 11.70 11.21
CA HIS A 397 13.58 13.14 11.44
C HIS A 397 13.13 13.93 10.23
N THR A 398 12.63 15.14 10.46
CA THR A 398 12.45 16.11 9.37
C THR A 398 13.81 16.72 9.03
N PRO A 399 14.28 16.57 7.78
CA PRO A 399 15.59 17.09 7.39
C PRO A 399 15.62 18.62 7.52
N SER A 400 16.75 19.20 7.90
CA SER A 400 16.92 20.64 7.88
C SER A 400 16.87 21.18 6.44
N PHE A 401 16.61 22.48 6.27
CA PHE A 401 16.60 23.09 4.93
C PHE A 401 17.93 22.85 4.18
N GLU A 402 19.06 22.96 4.85
CA GLU A 402 20.38 22.75 4.24
C GLU A 402 20.57 21.29 3.81
N GLU A 403 20.07 20.34 4.57
CA GLU A 403 20.08 18.91 4.20
C GLU A 403 19.14 18.64 3.02
N ALA A 404 17.97 19.26 2.99
CA ALA A 404 16.94 19.05 1.98
C ALA A 404 17.21 19.79 0.65
N LYS A 405 17.92 20.89 0.69
CA LYS A 405 18.03 21.89 -0.38
C LYS A 405 18.26 21.30 -1.78
N ASP A 406 19.22 20.40 -1.92
CA ASP A 406 19.52 19.80 -3.22
C ASP A 406 18.51 18.74 -3.63
N ALA A 407 18.04 17.96 -2.68
CA ALA A 407 17.06 16.89 -2.90
C ALA A 407 15.69 17.45 -3.35
N ILE A 408 15.23 18.54 -2.74
CA ILE A 408 13.91 19.12 -3.04
C ILE A 408 13.90 20.05 -4.25
N ARG A 409 15.06 20.53 -4.74
CA ARG A 409 15.17 21.55 -5.79
C ARG A 409 14.36 21.19 -7.05
N GLN A 410 14.47 19.97 -7.51
CA GLN A 410 13.76 19.53 -8.72
C GLN A 410 12.24 19.43 -8.48
N ARG A 411 11.83 18.95 -7.30
CA ARG A 411 10.42 18.86 -6.91
C ARG A 411 9.82 20.26 -6.79
N ALA A 412 10.44 21.12 -6.02
CA ALA A 412 10.01 22.51 -5.84
C ALA A 412 9.92 23.29 -7.17
N LEU A 413 10.87 23.04 -8.09
CA LEU A 413 10.84 23.66 -9.42
C LEU A 413 9.68 23.11 -10.28
N ARG A 414 9.38 21.80 -10.20
CA ARG A 414 8.22 21.22 -10.89
C ARG A 414 6.91 21.85 -10.39
N ASP A 415 6.77 21.97 -9.07
CA ASP A 415 5.58 22.56 -8.46
C ASP A 415 5.44 24.04 -8.82
N ALA A 416 6.52 24.82 -8.73
CA ALA A 416 6.50 26.22 -9.15
C ALA A 416 6.13 26.40 -10.64
N ARG A 417 6.56 25.49 -11.51
CA ARG A 417 6.18 25.47 -12.93
C ARG A 417 4.69 25.14 -13.11
N ALA A 418 4.18 24.16 -12.35
CA ALA A 418 2.77 23.79 -12.38
C ALA A 418 1.89 24.94 -11.88
N ASP A 419 2.26 25.60 -10.79
CA ASP A 419 1.57 26.75 -10.24
C ASP A 419 1.56 27.95 -11.19
N ALA A 420 2.70 28.24 -11.82
CA ALA A 420 2.80 29.31 -12.82
C ALA A 420 1.90 29.01 -14.04
N PHE A 421 1.88 27.78 -14.52
CA PHE A 421 1.02 27.34 -15.61
C PHE A 421 -0.45 27.43 -15.24
N LYS A 422 -0.83 26.96 -14.05
CA LYS A 422 -2.17 27.07 -13.51
C LYS A 422 -2.63 28.52 -13.45
N ALA A 423 -1.81 29.39 -12.84
CA ALA A 423 -2.10 30.81 -12.73
C ALA A 423 -2.28 31.49 -14.12
N GLN A 424 -1.48 31.11 -15.11
CA GLN A 424 -1.62 31.59 -16.49
C GLN A 424 -2.97 31.22 -17.11
N VAL A 425 -3.41 29.96 -16.95
CA VAL A 425 -4.68 29.47 -17.49
C VAL A 425 -5.86 30.08 -16.74
N GLU A 426 -5.79 30.16 -15.42
CA GLU A 426 -6.83 30.78 -14.57
C GLU A 426 -6.99 32.28 -14.87
N ALA A 427 -5.91 32.98 -15.19
CA ALA A 427 -5.97 34.39 -15.62
C ALA A 427 -6.73 34.56 -16.97
N VAL A 428 -6.74 33.53 -17.83
CA VAL A 428 -7.58 33.53 -19.06
C VAL A 428 -9.02 33.25 -18.70
N ALA A 429 -9.29 32.26 -17.84
CA ALA A 429 -10.64 31.92 -17.37
C ALA A 429 -11.32 33.10 -16.66
N GLY A 430 -10.59 33.81 -15.80
CA GLY A 430 -11.08 34.96 -15.05
C GLY A 430 -11.53 36.16 -15.91
N LYS A 431 -11.10 36.21 -17.19
CA LYS A 431 -11.55 37.22 -18.16
C LYS A 431 -12.86 36.82 -18.86
N GLY A 432 -13.39 35.64 -18.58
CA GLY A 432 -14.69 35.16 -19.05
C GLY A 432 -14.67 34.45 -20.41
N ALA A 433 -15.84 33.92 -20.76
CA ALA A 433 -16.03 33.04 -21.92
C ALA A 433 -15.56 33.63 -23.26
N ALA A 434 -15.74 34.92 -23.48
CA ALA A 434 -15.29 35.57 -24.72
C ALA A 434 -13.76 35.52 -24.89
N THR A 435 -13.00 35.69 -23.80
CA THR A 435 -11.55 35.61 -23.86
C THR A 435 -11.07 34.17 -24.05
N VAL A 436 -11.73 33.22 -23.39
CA VAL A 436 -11.43 31.77 -23.57
C VAL A 436 -11.77 31.35 -25.00
N ALA A 437 -12.88 31.83 -25.55
CA ALA A 437 -13.30 31.59 -26.94
C ALA A 437 -12.35 32.16 -28.00
N ALA A 438 -11.56 33.17 -27.65
CA ALA A 438 -10.56 33.79 -28.51
C ALA A 438 -9.18 33.13 -28.42
N THR A 439 -9.01 32.06 -27.63
CA THR A 439 -7.72 31.35 -27.54
C THR A 439 -7.38 30.65 -28.85
N LYS A 440 -6.08 30.46 -29.08
CA LYS A 440 -5.58 29.90 -30.33
C LYS A 440 -5.99 28.45 -30.57
N ASP A 441 -6.03 27.67 -29.51
CA ASP A 441 -6.39 26.23 -29.56
C ASP A 441 -7.76 26.02 -28.89
N ILE A 442 -8.79 26.47 -29.59
CA ILE A 442 -10.19 26.24 -29.19
C ILE A 442 -10.90 25.31 -30.19
N SER A 443 -11.66 24.38 -29.69
CA SER A 443 -12.46 23.48 -30.52
C SER A 443 -13.65 24.23 -31.16
N THR A 444 -14.18 23.66 -32.22
CA THR A 444 -15.56 23.91 -32.65
C THR A 444 -16.55 23.41 -31.60
N ASN A 445 -17.84 23.69 -31.75
CA ASN A 445 -18.86 23.15 -30.87
C ASN A 445 -18.85 21.62 -30.88
N ILE A 446 -18.79 21.03 -29.70
CA ILE A 446 -18.88 19.58 -29.48
C ILE A 446 -20.15 19.33 -28.69
N THR A 447 -21.02 18.48 -29.19
CA THR A 447 -22.27 18.12 -28.51
C THR A 447 -22.24 16.66 -28.12
N PHE A 448 -22.53 16.36 -26.85
CA PHE A 448 -22.51 15.01 -26.29
C PHE A 448 -23.36 14.90 -25.02
N SER A 449 -23.72 13.67 -24.64
CA SER A 449 -24.13 13.34 -23.26
C SER A 449 -23.06 12.46 -22.60
N VAL A 450 -23.02 12.45 -21.27
CA VAL A 450 -22.10 11.58 -20.53
C VAL A 450 -22.44 10.10 -20.77
N ALA A 451 -23.72 9.79 -20.93
CA ALA A 451 -24.17 8.45 -21.27
C ALA A 451 -23.61 7.98 -22.62
N ASP A 452 -23.66 8.83 -23.66
CA ASP A 452 -23.11 8.48 -24.97
C ASP A 452 -21.59 8.30 -24.95
N LEU A 453 -20.85 9.09 -24.13
CA LEU A 453 -19.41 8.89 -23.93
C LEU A 453 -19.10 7.55 -23.27
N ARG A 454 -19.83 7.17 -22.23
CA ARG A 454 -19.63 5.89 -21.52
C ARG A 454 -19.96 4.67 -22.39
N GLN A 455 -20.91 4.81 -23.30
CA GLN A 455 -21.31 3.76 -24.24
C GLN A 455 -20.42 3.71 -25.49
N GLY A 456 -19.48 4.63 -25.64
CA GLY A 456 -18.63 4.73 -26.83
C GLY A 456 -19.33 5.31 -28.07
N ASN A 457 -20.54 5.86 -27.92
CA ASN A 457 -21.31 6.48 -29.01
C ASN A 457 -20.80 7.88 -29.38
N ALA A 458 -20.01 8.50 -28.48
CA ALA A 458 -19.32 9.75 -28.73
C ALA A 458 -17.86 9.63 -28.29
N SER A 459 -16.92 10.21 -29.04
CA SER A 459 -15.49 10.19 -28.71
C SER A 459 -14.84 11.47 -29.25
N PHE A 460 -14.08 12.13 -28.39
CA PHE A 460 -13.23 13.28 -28.72
C PHE A 460 -12.09 13.40 -27.69
N ALA A 461 -11.10 14.24 -27.98
CA ALA A 461 -9.95 14.39 -27.08
C ALA A 461 -10.38 14.92 -25.70
N ASP A 462 -9.84 14.34 -24.64
CA ASP A 462 -10.10 14.69 -23.24
C ASP A 462 -11.57 14.54 -22.79
N ALA A 463 -12.36 13.72 -23.50
CA ALA A 463 -13.81 13.63 -23.35
C ALA A 463 -14.29 13.49 -21.89
N MET A 464 -13.66 12.62 -21.10
CA MET A 464 -14.05 12.42 -19.69
C MET A 464 -13.68 13.60 -18.78
N SER A 465 -12.58 14.30 -19.06
CA SER A 465 -12.19 15.52 -18.34
C SER A 465 -13.13 16.68 -18.68
N VAL A 466 -13.50 16.81 -19.96
CA VAL A 466 -14.49 17.78 -20.43
C VAL A 466 -15.86 17.51 -19.81
N ALA A 467 -16.31 16.26 -19.80
CA ALA A 467 -17.58 15.86 -19.19
C ALA A 467 -17.63 16.23 -17.70
N ARG A 468 -16.57 15.91 -16.96
CA ARG A 468 -16.47 16.24 -15.54
C ARG A 468 -16.50 17.75 -15.28
N ALA A 469 -15.83 18.51 -16.14
CA ALA A 469 -15.77 19.97 -16.02
C ALA A 469 -17.12 20.63 -16.32
N VAL A 470 -17.86 20.15 -17.33
CA VAL A 470 -19.11 20.82 -17.79
C VAL A 470 -20.31 20.50 -16.92
N MET A 471 -20.39 19.33 -16.26
CA MET A 471 -21.56 18.93 -15.46
C MET A 471 -21.97 19.97 -14.41
N LYS A 472 -21.01 20.72 -13.87
CA LYS A 472 -21.23 21.77 -12.86
C LYS A 472 -21.56 23.14 -13.45
N LEU A 473 -21.48 23.32 -14.78
CA LEU A 473 -21.62 24.62 -15.43
C LEU A 473 -23.03 24.88 -15.86
N LYS A 474 -23.41 26.17 -15.83
CA LYS A 474 -24.57 26.71 -16.50
C LYS A 474 -24.19 27.23 -17.89
N LYS A 475 -25.18 27.44 -18.74
CA LYS A 475 -24.99 28.06 -20.06
C LYS A 475 -24.22 29.38 -19.95
N GLY A 476 -23.18 29.52 -20.75
CA GLY A 476 -22.30 30.69 -20.80
C GLY A 476 -21.16 30.70 -19.77
N GLU A 477 -21.13 29.76 -18.86
CA GLU A 477 -20.06 29.66 -17.86
C GLU A 477 -18.81 28.96 -18.40
N VAL A 478 -17.66 29.27 -17.79
CA VAL A 478 -16.35 28.66 -18.07
C VAL A 478 -15.98 27.80 -16.88
N SER A 479 -15.41 26.63 -17.17
CA SER A 479 -14.92 25.72 -16.12
C SER A 479 -13.71 26.29 -15.37
N GLU A 480 -13.49 25.75 -14.19
CA GLU A 480 -12.21 25.88 -13.51
C GLU A 480 -11.09 25.21 -14.32
N PHE A 481 -9.85 25.53 -13.95
CA PHE A 481 -8.66 24.86 -14.49
C PHE A 481 -8.78 23.33 -14.32
N THR A 482 -8.66 22.62 -15.43
CA THR A 482 -8.70 21.16 -15.43
C THR A 482 -7.43 20.60 -16.07
N LEU A 483 -6.60 19.94 -15.27
CA LEU A 483 -5.39 19.27 -15.76
C LEU A 483 -5.77 17.99 -16.51
N THR A 484 -5.25 17.79 -17.72
CA THR A 484 -5.47 16.56 -18.51
C THR A 484 -4.23 15.65 -18.52
N ALA A 485 -3.05 16.27 -18.46
CA ALA A 485 -1.76 15.62 -18.32
C ALA A 485 -0.75 16.63 -17.76
N PRO A 486 0.41 16.20 -17.24
CA PRO A 486 1.45 17.14 -16.81
C PRO A 486 1.77 18.17 -17.89
N GLY A 487 1.59 19.47 -17.58
CA GLY A 487 1.78 20.58 -18.50
C GLY A 487 0.68 20.77 -19.56
N ASN A 488 -0.44 20.04 -19.49
CA ASN A 488 -1.60 20.23 -20.37
C ASN A 488 -2.87 20.45 -19.54
N ALA A 489 -3.65 21.44 -19.93
CA ALA A 489 -4.91 21.77 -19.26
C ALA A 489 -5.98 22.16 -20.26
N ILE A 490 -7.23 22.12 -19.81
CA ILE A 490 -8.38 22.57 -20.55
C ILE A 490 -9.19 23.57 -19.74
N LEU A 491 -9.85 24.49 -20.47
CA LEU A 491 -11.02 25.24 -20.02
C LEU A 491 -12.18 24.89 -20.92
N VAL A 492 -13.34 24.66 -20.32
CA VAL A 492 -14.57 24.28 -21.04
C VAL A 492 -15.56 25.42 -20.93
N ILE A 493 -16.11 25.85 -22.06
CA ILE A 493 -17.23 26.81 -22.14
C ILE A 493 -18.49 25.99 -22.35
N CYS A 494 -19.47 26.11 -21.47
CA CYS A 494 -20.80 25.53 -21.68
C CYS A 494 -21.64 26.45 -22.57
N GLU A 495 -21.72 26.14 -23.86
CA GLU A 495 -22.51 26.91 -24.82
C GLU A 495 -24.00 26.66 -24.66
N ASP A 496 -24.37 25.40 -24.40
CA ASP A 496 -25.75 25.02 -24.15
C ASP A 496 -25.86 23.74 -23.34
N ARG A 497 -26.94 23.62 -22.58
CA ARG A 497 -27.32 22.41 -21.84
C ARG A 497 -28.80 22.18 -22.04
N VAL A 498 -29.14 21.07 -22.69
CA VAL A 498 -30.50 20.68 -23.02
C VAL A 498 -30.86 19.42 -22.24
N PRO A 499 -32.03 19.39 -21.57
CA PRO A 499 -32.47 18.18 -20.86
C PRO A 499 -32.44 16.96 -21.78
N GLY A 500 -31.99 15.85 -21.22
CA GLY A 500 -31.88 14.59 -21.93
C GLY A 500 -33.22 13.94 -22.25
N ASP A 501 -33.18 12.93 -23.11
CA ASP A 501 -34.38 12.15 -23.47
C ASP A 501 -34.94 11.40 -22.24
N ALA A 502 -36.22 11.64 -21.95
CA ALA A 502 -36.93 11.02 -20.83
C ALA A 502 -36.93 9.47 -20.90
N ALA A 503 -36.98 8.89 -22.11
CA ALA A 503 -36.93 7.44 -22.28
C ALA A 503 -35.53 6.89 -21.91
N LYS A 504 -34.44 7.57 -22.35
CA LYS A 504 -33.06 7.24 -21.93
C LYS A 504 -32.91 7.39 -20.43
N ALA A 505 -33.41 8.46 -19.83
CA ALA A 505 -33.38 8.71 -18.39
C ALA A 505 -34.06 7.59 -17.59
N MET A 506 -35.21 7.11 -18.08
CA MET A 506 -35.94 6.01 -17.44
C MET A 506 -35.18 4.69 -17.49
N VAL A 507 -34.53 4.37 -18.61
CA VAL A 507 -33.68 3.16 -18.75
C VAL A 507 -32.48 3.20 -17.81
N LEU A 508 -31.83 4.35 -17.67
CA LEU A 508 -30.62 4.50 -16.85
C LEU A 508 -30.91 4.63 -15.35
N ARG A 509 -32.18 4.89 -14.95
CA ARG A 509 -32.55 5.22 -13.57
C ARG A 509 -32.12 4.16 -12.55
N SER A 510 -32.29 2.87 -12.88
CA SER A 510 -31.85 1.79 -11.96
C SER A 510 -30.33 1.72 -11.84
N GLN A 511 -29.63 1.85 -12.93
CA GLN A 511 -28.16 1.82 -12.94
C GLN A 511 -27.58 3.01 -12.17
N VAL A 512 -28.07 4.23 -12.44
CA VAL A 512 -27.61 5.45 -11.74
C VAL A 512 -27.89 5.38 -10.25
N ARG A 513 -29.05 4.86 -9.86
CA ARG A 513 -29.38 4.62 -8.45
C ARG A 513 -28.39 3.64 -7.80
N ASP A 514 -28.07 2.53 -8.48
CA ASP A 514 -27.16 1.52 -7.95
C ASP A 514 -25.71 2.03 -7.91
N ASP A 515 -25.28 2.86 -8.88
CA ASP A 515 -24.00 3.57 -8.88
C ASP A 515 -23.91 4.56 -7.71
N LEU A 516 -24.94 5.39 -7.49
CA LEU A 516 -25.02 6.31 -6.35
C LEU A 516 -24.97 5.55 -5.01
N ALA A 517 -25.78 4.51 -4.88
CA ALA A 517 -25.74 3.67 -3.67
C ALA A 517 -24.35 3.09 -3.44
N SER A 518 -23.66 2.63 -4.47
CA SER A 518 -22.30 2.09 -4.39
C SER A 518 -21.27 3.14 -3.96
N ILE A 519 -21.43 4.39 -4.41
CA ILE A 519 -20.58 5.52 -3.99
C ILE A 519 -20.85 5.85 -2.52
N GLN A 520 -22.11 5.98 -2.14
CA GLN A 520 -22.52 6.32 -0.77
C GLN A 520 -22.11 5.25 0.23
N LEU A 521 -22.22 3.96 -0.13
CA LEU A 521 -21.77 2.83 0.69
C LEU A 521 -20.27 2.86 0.97
N ARG A 522 -19.46 3.49 0.13
CA ARG A 522 -18.01 3.69 0.36
C ARG A 522 -17.71 4.95 1.16
N GLN A 523 -18.36 6.06 0.83
CA GLN A 523 -18.04 7.38 1.39
C GLN A 523 -18.66 7.62 2.77
N ILE A 524 -19.91 7.21 2.98
CA ILE A 524 -20.63 7.51 4.22
C ILE A 524 -20.00 6.83 5.44
N PRO A 525 -19.59 5.55 5.40
CA PRO A 525 -18.93 4.94 6.55
C PRO A 525 -17.62 5.64 6.93
N GLU A 526 -16.81 6.04 5.97
CA GLU A 526 -15.55 6.74 6.24
C GLU A 526 -15.82 8.16 6.78
N ALA A 527 -16.72 8.90 6.16
CA ALA A 527 -17.13 10.21 6.66
C ALA A 527 -17.74 10.11 8.07
N TRP A 528 -18.54 9.08 8.36
CA TRP A 528 -19.13 8.83 9.66
C TRP A 528 -18.06 8.55 10.73
N LYS A 529 -17.05 7.76 10.43
CA LYS A 529 -15.95 7.47 11.35
C LYS A 529 -15.16 8.74 11.69
N LYS A 530 -14.75 9.50 10.68
CA LYS A 530 -14.05 10.77 10.86
C LYS A 530 -14.88 11.76 11.68
N TRP A 531 -16.15 11.93 11.32
CA TRP A 531 -17.06 12.80 12.04
C TRP A 531 -17.23 12.40 13.53
N ASN A 532 -17.25 11.08 13.84
CA ASN A 532 -17.33 10.64 15.23
C ASN A 532 -16.09 10.99 16.04
N LEU A 533 -14.89 10.83 15.47
CA LEU A 533 -13.65 11.24 16.13
C LEU A 533 -13.66 12.75 16.44
N GLU A 534 -14.02 13.57 15.46
CA GLU A 534 -14.12 15.04 15.62
C GLU A 534 -15.17 15.41 16.67
N ARG A 535 -16.37 14.82 16.59
CA ARG A 535 -17.48 15.10 17.51
C ARG A 535 -17.18 14.69 18.96
N LEU A 536 -16.45 13.59 19.15
CA LEU A 536 -16.06 13.09 20.46
C LEU A 536 -14.80 13.78 21.01
N GLY A 537 -14.30 14.82 20.33
CA GLY A 537 -13.15 15.60 20.80
C GLY A 537 -11.92 14.72 20.98
N PHE A 538 -11.56 13.96 19.94
CA PHE A 538 -10.35 13.15 19.95
C PHE A 538 -9.11 14.03 20.07
N GLU A 539 -8.25 13.70 21.05
CA GLU A 539 -6.94 14.30 21.21
C GLU A 539 -5.88 13.18 21.26
N PRO A 540 -4.92 13.16 20.33
CA PRO A 540 -3.86 12.18 20.33
C PRO A 540 -2.95 12.33 21.56
N GLY A 541 -2.52 11.21 22.16
CA GLY A 541 -1.48 11.18 23.18
C GLY A 541 -0.08 11.22 22.57
N GLU A 542 0.95 11.24 23.41
CA GLU A 542 2.35 11.30 22.96
C GLU A 542 2.73 10.15 22.02
N MET A 543 2.20 8.95 22.23
CA MET A 543 2.43 7.79 21.35
C MET A 543 1.76 7.93 19.97
N SER A 544 0.61 8.57 19.89
CA SER A 544 -0.10 8.77 18.62
C SER A 544 0.44 9.97 17.84
N SER A 545 1.10 10.91 18.50
CA SER A 545 1.71 12.07 17.83
C SER A 545 2.98 11.73 17.05
N VAL A 546 3.69 10.67 17.44
CA VAL A 546 4.89 10.18 16.72
C VAL A 546 4.52 9.52 15.39
N GLU A 547 3.30 8.95 15.27
CA GLU A 547 2.86 8.23 14.08
C GLU A 547 1.90 9.03 13.17
N ASN A 548 1.22 10.06 13.69
CA ASN A 548 0.31 10.90 12.90
C ASN A 548 1.03 11.92 11.99
N SER A 549 2.35 12.07 12.11
CA SER A 549 3.15 12.91 11.19
C SER A 549 3.29 12.31 9.77
N GLU A 550 2.78 11.09 9.53
CA GLU A 550 2.83 10.45 8.21
C GLU A 550 1.62 10.74 7.30
N GLU A 551 0.51 11.28 7.82
CA GLU A 551 -0.75 11.36 7.07
C GLU A 551 -1.02 12.66 6.30
N ASP A 552 -0.36 13.77 6.60
CA ASP A 552 -0.63 15.05 5.92
C ASP A 552 0.12 15.24 4.57
N GLY A 553 0.68 14.20 3.99
CA GLY A 553 1.49 14.25 2.77
C GLY A 553 0.90 13.60 1.50
N ALA A 554 -0.38 13.21 1.50
CA ALA A 554 -1.01 12.55 0.37
C ALA A 554 -2.37 13.19 0.00
N GLU A 555 -2.33 14.39 -0.57
CA GLU A 555 -3.35 14.94 -1.49
C GLU A 555 -2.72 15.41 -2.79
#